data_de29a5d3b771398b450f1dec61d8a75d
#
_entry.id   de29a5d3b771398b450f1dec61d8a75d
#
_cell.length_a   1.000
_cell.length_b   1.000
_cell.length_c   1.000
_cell.angle_alpha   90.00
_cell.angle_beta   90.00
_cell.angle_gamma   90.00
#
_symmetry.space_group_name_H-M   'P 1'
#
loop_
_entity.id
_entity.type
_entity.pdbx_description
1 polymer ?
#
loop_
_entity_poly.entity_id
_entity_poly.type
_entity_poly.pdbx_seq_one_letter_code
_entity_poly.pdbx_strand_id
1 'polypeptide(L)'
;MTRPPVTDWSTDFDHLDPRWVENPYPIWDELREKCPVAHTERFRGVYFPSRYEDVRAVAYDTENFSSRRIIVRETPPPRIPAPPITSDPPEHRPAKNLLLPAFTPDAIKQHEQPTRDICARLIDRFAGKPGCDAAIDYAQEIPVRVIAVMLGLPESEGDRFRKWIHEILEAGITRPDILMKAMGETSAYFQAEIDKRKSEPRDDLITQLSRATIDGQPITEDHLLGALRLILIAGIDTTWSAIGSCFWHLAQHPEDRRRLVNDPALIPTAVEEFLRAYAPVTMAREVIKDVEIGGCPFKTGEMVLLSFPAANRDPRMFPDADRVVIDRKENRHAAFGLGIHRCIGSNLARMEITVALQEWLKRIPEFHLDPAARVTWSEGTVRGPRKLPVLLG
;
A
#
# COMPACT_ATOMS: atom_id res chain seq x y z
N MET A 1 -3.18 19.12 -17.97
CA MET A 1 -2.89 20.53 -17.63
C MET A 1 -1.79 20.54 -16.61
N THR A 2 -0.76 21.37 -16.79
CA THR A 2 0.28 21.57 -15.77
C THR A 2 -0.35 22.35 -14.62
N ARG A 3 -0.27 21.79 -13.41
CA ARG A 3 -0.74 22.47 -12.20
C ARG A 3 0.20 23.61 -11.84
N PRO A 4 -0.31 24.74 -11.28
CA PRO A 4 0.57 25.77 -10.78
C PRO A 4 1.45 25.20 -9.66
N PRO A 5 2.74 25.61 -9.57
CA PRO A 5 3.62 25.14 -8.53
C PRO A 5 3.10 25.56 -7.15
N VAL A 6 3.32 24.68 -6.15
CA VAL A 6 3.02 25.00 -4.75
C VAL A 6 3.96 26.10 -4.25
N THR A 7 3.37 27.14 -3.67
CA THR A 7 4.09 28.30 -3.10
C THR A 7 4.13 28.25 -1.57
N ASP A 8 3.09 27.70 -0.94
CA ASP A 8 2.99 27.51 0.51
C ASP A 8 2.34 26.16 0.81
N TRP A 9 3.09 25.27 1.44
CA TRP A 9 2.61 23.94 1.75
C TRP A 9 1.47 23.91 2.79
N SER A 10 1.33 24.95 3.60
CA SER A 10 0.28 25.01 4.64
C SER A 10 -1.10 25.34 4.09
N THR A 11 -1.17 26.09 2.98
CA THR A 11 -2.41 26.62 2.41
C THR A 11 -2.68 26.22 0.96
N ASP A 12 -1.68 25.61 0.28
CA ASP A 12 -1.77 25.28 -1.15
C ASP A 12 -1.07 23.97 -1.49
N PHE A 13 -0.99 23.00 -0.57
CA PHE A 13 -0.27 21.75 -0.83
C PHE A 13 -0.86 20.96 -2.01
N ASP A 14 0.01 20.28 -2.75
CA ASP A 14 -0.34 19.35 -3.80
C ASP A 14 0.45 18.05 -3.59
N HIS A 15 -0.23 16.98 -3.20
CA HIS A 15 0.39 15.68 -2.98
C HIS A 15 0.89 15.00 -4.27
N LEU A 16 0.61 15.59 -5.44
CA LEU A 16 1.11 15.18 -6.74
C LEU A 16 2.21 16.12 -7.28
N ASP A 17 2.63 17.13 -6.50
CA ASP A 17 3.78 17.97 -6.86
C ASP A 17 5.04 17.11 -6.93
N PRO A 18 5.89 17.26 -7.95
CA PRO A 18 7.12 16.46 -8.11
C PRO A 18 8.03 16.47 -6.86
N ARG A 19 8.09 17.58 -6.10
CA ARG A 19 8.87 17.66 -4.85
C ARG A 19 8.29 16.76 -3.77
N TRP A 20 6.97 16.69 -3.65
CA TRP A 20 6.29 15.78 -2.73
C TRP A 20 6.49 14.32 -3.15
N VAL A 21 6.39 14.03 -4.45
CA VAL A 21 6.60 12.68 -4.98
C VAL A 21 8.05 12.22 -4.77
N GLU A 22 9.03 13.07 -5.06
CA GLU A 22 10.44 12.71 -4.98
C GLU A 22 10.92 12.58 -3.53
N ASN A 23 10.65 13.58 -2.68
CA ASN A 23 11.07 13.58 -1.28
C ASN A 23 10.09 14.36 -0.38
N PRO A 24 9.03 13.73 0.13
CA PRO A 24 8.02 14.41 0.93
C PRO A 24 8.46 14.70 2.37
N TYR A 25 9.52 14.07 2.86
CA TYR A 25 9.90 14.11 4.28
C TYR A 25 10.15 15.54 4.81
N PRO A 26 10.94 16.40 4.15
CA PRO A 26 11.14 17.77 4.60
C PRO A 26 9.84 18.60 4.63
N ILE A 27 8.94 18.34 3.67
CA ILE A 27 7.63 18.99 3.59
C ILE A 27 6.77 18.60 4.80
N TRP A 28 6.73 17.30 5.13
CA TRP A 28 5.96 16.82 6.28
C TRP A 28 6.51 17.33 7.61
N ASP A 29 7.84 17.43 7.74
CA ASP A 29 8.49 17.95 8.94
C ASP A 29 8.17 19.44 9.11
N GLU A 30 8.26 20.24 8.03
CA GLU A 30 7.87 21.64 8.03
C GLU A 30 6.40 21.83 8.43
N LEU A 31 5.48 21.08 7.82
CA LEU A 31 4.06 21.16 8.13
C LEU A 31 3.77 20.76 9.58
N ARG A 32 4.42 19.71 10.09
CA ARG A 32 4.23 19.25 11.47
C ARG A 32 4.59 20.31 12.49
N GLU A 33 5.60 21.13 12.21
CA GLU A 33 6.03 22.23 13.06
C GLU A 33 5.17 23.47 12.94
N LYS A 34 4.92 23.93 11.68
CA LYS A 34 4.30 25.22 11.41
C LYS A 34 2.79 25.18 11.31
N CYS A 35 2.24 24.13 10.70
CA CYS A 35 0.82 23.97 10.41
C CYS A 35 0.41 22.50 10.48
N PRO A 36 0.23 21.92 11.67
CA PRO A 36 -0.01 20.49 11.84
C PRO A 36 -1.20 19.91 11.08
N VAL A 37 -2.18 20.75 10.77
CA VAL A 37 -3.31 20.44 9.89
C VAL A 37 -3.29 21.45 8.76
N ALA A 38 -2.62 21.14 7.66
CA ALA A 38 -2.62 21.95 6.47
C ALA A 38 -3.94 21.79 5.71
N HIS A 39 -4.34 22.83 4.93
CA HIS A 39 -5.51 22.80 4.08
C HIS A 39 -5.17 23.34 2.69
N THR A 40 -5.79 22.82 1.65
CA THR A 40 -5.68 23.32 0.28
C THR A 40 -7.05 23.35 -0.37
N GLU A 41 -7.30 24.36 -1.19
CA GLU A 41 -8.50 24.43 -2.06
C GLU A 41 -8.37 23.53 -3.29
N ARG A 42 -7.18 23.00 -3.57
CA ARG A 42 -6.99 22.02 -4.64
C ARG A 42 -7.84 20.78 -4.36
N PHE A 43 -8.21 20.05 -5.40
CA PHE A 43 -9.02 18.83 -5.28
C PHE A 43 -10.37 19.05 -4.59
N ARG A 44 -10.90 20.28 -4.59
CA ARG A 44 -12.17 20.70 -3.95
C ARG A 44 -12.13 20.73 -2.43
N GLY A 45 -11.02 21.10 -1.86
CA GLY A 45 -10.81 21.16 -0.41
C GLY A 45 -10.28 19.86 0.17
N VAL A 46 -9.04 19.92 0.70
CA VAL A 46 -8.38 18.77 1.32
C VAL A 46 -7.61 19.20 2.54
N TYR A 47 -7.83 18.51 3.65
CA TYR A 47 -7.03 18.63 4.87
C TYR A 47 -5.90 17.62 4.88
N PHE A 48 -4.77 18.02 5.45
CA PHE A 48 -3.62 17.15 5.67
C PHE A 48 -3.16 17.23 7.12
N PRO A 49 -3.65 16.34 8.01
CA PRO A 49 -3.09 16.19 9.34
C PRO A 49 -1.72 15.49 9.26
N SER A 50 -0.69 16.10 9.86
CA SER A 50 0.70 15.61 9.80
C SER A 50 1.18 14.93 11.09
N ARG A 51 0.45 15.12 12.22
CA ARG A 51 0.74 14.51 13.52
C ARG A 51 0.08 13.15 13.67
N TYR A 52 0.74 12.24 14.36
CA TYR A 52 0.21 10.89 14.59
C TYR A 52 -1.17 10.88 15.26
N GLU A 53 -1.37 11.68 16.31
CA GLU A 53 -2.64 11.71 17.04
C GLU A 53 -3.78 12.29 16.21
N ASP A 54 -3.53 13.29 15.36
CA ASP A 54 -4.55 13.86 14.47
C ASP A 54 -4.95 12.85 13.38
N VAL A 55 -3.98 12.16 12.77
CA VAL A 55 -4.25 11.06 11.82
C VAL A 55 -5.01 9.93 12.51
N ARG A 56 -4.65 9.60 13.74
CA ARG A 56 -5.34 8.60 14.55
C ARG A 56 -6.77 9.01 14.85
N ALA A 57 -6.99 10.27 15.27
CA ALA A 57 -8.32 10.78 15.56
C ALA A 57 -9.26 10.62 14.35
N VAL A 58 -8.84 11.07 13.16
CA VAL A 58 -9.61 10.88 11.92
C VAL A 58 -9.83 9.41 11.59
N ALA A 59 -8.83 8.56 11.75
CA ALA A 59 -8.93 7.14 11.37
C ALA A 59 -9.88 6.31 12.25
N TYR A 60 -10.10 6.72 13.49
CA TYR A 60 -11.01 6.05 14.43
C TYR A 60 -12.43 6.62 14.42
N ASP A 61 -12.61 7.86 13.99
CA ASP A 61 -13.90 8.53 14.00
C ASP A 61 -14.70 8.21 12.74
N THR A 62 -15.53 7.19 12.83
CA THR A 62 -16.42 6.76 11.73
C THR A 62 -17.76 7.48 11.71
N GLU A 63 -18.03 8.38 12.66
CA GLU A 63 -19.26 9.17 12.71
C GLU A 63 -19.14 10.47 11.91
N ASN A 64 -17.92 11.03 11.86
CA ASN A 64 -17.64 12.27 11.17
C ASN A 64 -16.89 12.08 9.86
N PHE A 65 -16.23 10.90 9.67
CA PHE A 65 -15.40 10.61 8.50
C PHE A 65 -15.81 9.31 7.81
N SER A 66 -16.19 9.41 6.53
CA SER A 66 -16.58 8.27 5.71
C SER A 66 -15.42 7.70 4.92
N SER A 67 -15.37 6.37 4.79
CA SER A 67 -14.43 5.65 3.93
C SER A 67 -14.96 5.40 2.51
N ARG A 68 -16.10 5.94 2.16
CA ARG A 68 -16.71 5.72 0.84
C ARG A 68 -15.89 6.30 -0.30
N ARG A 69 -15.02 7.27 -0.01
CA ARG A 69 -14.00 7.83 -0.90
C ARG A 69 -12.66 7.77 -0.20
N ILE A 70 -11.75 6.95 -0.73
CA ILE A 70 -10.46 6.62 -0.10
C ILE A 70 -9.25 7.18 -0.85
N ILE A 71 -9.46 7.88 -1.96
CA ILE A 71 -8.42 8.51 -2.79
C ILE A 71 -8.85 9.93 -3.13
N VAL A 72 -7.96 10.88 -2.90
CA VAL A 72 -8.14 12.28 -3.32
C VAL A 72 -7.93 12.38 -4.83
N ARG A 73 -8.90 12.97 -5.54
CA ARG A 73 -8.88 13.17 -7.00
C ARG A 73 -9.52 14.53 -7.36
N GLU A 74 -9.05 15.16 -8.41
CA GLU A 74 -9.69 16.39 -8.94
C GLU A 74 -11.13 16.15 -9.39
N THR A 75 -11.33 15.07 -10.13
CA THR A 75 -12.63 14.63 -10.59
C THR A 75 -12.92 13.26 -9.99
N PRO A 76 -13.74 13.21 -8.92
CA PRO A 76 -14.12 11.92 -8.34
C PRO A 76 -14.89 11.08 -9.38
N PRO A 77 -14.48 9.84 -9.63
CA PRO A 77 -15.26 8.93 -10.46
C PRO A 77 -16.59 8.57 -9.78
N PRO A 78 -17.54 7.97 -10.51
CA PRO A 78 -18.65 7.29 -9.90
C PRO A 78 -18.17 6.32 -8.81
N ARG A 79 -18.98 6.12 -7.78
CA ARG A 79 -18.65 5.17 -6.71
C ARG A 79 -18.50 3.77 -7.26
N ILE A 80 -17.34 3.17 -7.01
CA ILE A 80 -17.07 1.77 -7.34
C ILE A 80 -16.85 1.05 -6.00
N PRO A 81 -17.82 0.25 -5.52
CA PRO A 81 -17.68 -0.45 -4.25
C PRO A 81 -16.46 -1.39 -4.26
N ALA A 82 -15.72 -1.34 -3.16
CA ALA A 82 -14.60 -2.24 -2.86
C ALA A 82 -14.67 -2.64 -1.37
N PRO A 83 -15.68 -3.46 -0.97
CA PRO A 83 -15.83 -3.86 0.42
C PRO A 83 -14.63 -4.72 0.88
N PRO A 84 -14.17 -4.55 2.13
CA PRO A 84 -14.65 -3.64 3.17
C PRO A 84 -14.02 -2.24 3.15
N ILE A 85 -13.05 -1.92 2.28
CA ILE A 85 -12.26 -0.68 2.39
C ILE A 85 -13.10 0.58 2.11
N THR A 86 -14.13 0.47 1.27
CA THR A 86 -15.07 1.56 0.95
C THR A 86 -16.39 1.45 1.71
N SER A 87 -16.44 0.65 2.78
CA SER A 87 -17.65 0.44 3.60
C SER A 87 -17.52 1.18 4.92
N ASP A 88 -18.59 1.84 5.34
CA ASP A 88 -18.72 2.41 6.68
C ASP A 88 -19.53 1.44 7.57
N PRO A 89 -19.60 1.63 8.91
CA PRO A 89 -20.55 0.93 9.75
C PRO A 89 -22.01 1.23 9.32
N PRO A 90 -22.92 0.23 9.38
CA PRO A 90 -22.74 -1.13 9.90
C PRO A 90 -22.16 -2.13 8.90
N GLU A 91 -22.09 -1.82 7.58
CA GLU A 91 -21.76 -2.77 6.50
C GLU A 91 -20.28 -3.21 6.52
N HIS A 92 -19.40 -2.40 7.09
CA HIS A 92 -17.96 -2.68 7.13
C HIS A 92 -17.61 -4.02 7.82
N ARG A 93 -18.19 -4.28 9.01
CA ARG A 93 -17.83 -5.44 9.82
C ARG A 93 -18.19 -6.77 9.16
N PRO A 94 -19.44 -6.97 8.67
CA PRO A 94 -19.78 -8.16 7.91
C PRO A 94 -18.88 -8.39 6.70
N ALA A 95 -18.66 -7.35 5.88
CA ALA A 95 -17.79 -7.44 4.71
C ALA A 95 -16.35 -7.81 5.07
N LYS A 96 -15.80 -7.25 6.14
CA LYS A 96 -14.44 -7.56 6.61
C LYS A 96 -14.34 -9.01 7.09
N ASN A 97 -15.36 -9.50 7.81
CA ASN A 97 -15.37 -10.84 8.35
C ASN A 97 -15.36 -11.93 7.26
N LEU A 98 -15.87 -11.64 6.05
CA LEU A 98 -15.80 -12.58 4.93
C LEU A 98 -14.36 -12.84 4.48
N LEU A 99 -13.49 -11.86 4.57
CA LEU A 99 -12.10 -11.94 4.09
C LEU A 99 -11.13 -12.42 5.17
N LEU A 100 -11.41 -12.12 6.45
CA LEU A 100 -10.49 -12.39 7.55
C LEU A 100 -9.97 -13.83 7.61
N PRO A 101 -10.78 -14.91 7.37
CA PRO A 101 -10.29 -16.29 7.43
C PRO A 101 -9.09 -16.57 6.53
N ALA A 102 -9.06 -15.95 5.33
CA ALA A 102 -7.97 -16.13 4.36
C ALA A 102 -6.66 -15.43 4.76
N PHE A 103 -6.70 -14.51 5.75
CA PHE A 103 -5.57 -13.67 6.15
C PHE A 103 -5.14 -13.89 7.61
N THR A 104 -5.63 -14.94 8.26
CA THR A 104 -5.16 -15.34 9.60
C THR A 104 -3.70 -15.80 9.54
N PRO A 105 -2.94 -15.70 10.65
CA PRO A 105 -1.56 -16.20 10.67
C PRO A 105 -1.42 -17.64 10.18
N ASP A 106 -2.35 -18.53 10.56
CA ASP A 106 -2.31 -19.93 10.16
C ASP A 106 -2.62 -20.12 8.67
N ALA A 107 -3.58 -19.37 8.11
CA ALA A 107 -3.85 -19.39 6.68
C ALA A 107 -2.67 -18.87 5.86
N ILE A 108 -1.91 -17.89 6.37
CA ILE A 108 -0.76 -17.34 5.67
C ILE A 108 0.45 -18.28 5.66
N LYS A 109 0.63 -19.11 6.67
CA LYS A 109 1.76 -20.06 6.73
C LYS A 109 1.91 -20.94 5.48
N GLN A 110 0.80 -21.36 4.87
CA GLN A 110 0.82 -22.17 3.65
C GLN A 110 1.44 -21.44 2.44
N HIS A 111 1.46 -20.12 2.46
CA HIS A 111 2.02 -19.31 1.37
C HIS A 111 3.52 -19.02 1.55
N GLU A 112 4.12 -19.32 2.71
CA GLU A 112 5.53 -19.01 2.97
C GLU A 112 6.48 -19.76 2.03
N GLN A 113 6.35 -21.09 1.92
CA GLN A 113 7.23 -21.87 1.05
C GLN A 113 7.02 -21.52 -0.44
N PRO A 114 5.79 -21.42 -0.98
CA PRO A 114 5.59 -20.91 -2.33
C PRO A 114 6.24 -19.53 -2.57
N THR A 115 6.17 -18.61 -1.60
CA THR A 115 6.82 -17.30 -1.69
C THR A 115 8.34 -17.43 -1.75
N ARG A 116 8.97 -18.31 -0.94
CA ARG A 116 10.41 -18.59 -1.01
C ARG A 116 10.83 -19.13 -2.38
N ASP A 117 10.04 -20.04 -2.93
CA ASP A 117 10.30 -20.63 -4.24
C ASP A 117 10.19 -19.58 -5.35
N ILE A 118 9.22 -18.67 -5.25
CA ILE A 118 9.08 -17.51 -6.14
C ILE A 118 10.33 -16.62 -6.03
N CYS A 119 10.72 -16.24 -4.83
CA CYS A 119 11.90 -15.40 -4.60
C CYS A 119 13.17 -16.03 -5.16
N ALA A 120 13.38 -17.32 -4.92
CA ALA A 120 14.54 -18.05 -5.43
C ALA A 120 14.59 -18.05 -6.96
N ARG A 121 13.47 -18.40 -7.63
CA ARG A 121 13.38 -18.38 -9.10
C ARG A 121 13.61 -16.98 -9.69
N LEU A 122 13.16 -15.92 -9.01
CA LEU A 122 13.39 -14.55 -9.46
C LEU A 122 14.86 -14.18 -9.38
N ILE A 123 15.54 -14.49 -8.27
CA ILE A 123 16.97 -14.23 -8.08
C ILE A 123 17.81 -14.98 -9.14
N ASP A 124 17.44 -16.23 -9.50
CA ASP A 124 18.13 -17.00 -10.53
C ASP A 124 18.21 -16.30 -11.90
N ARG A 125 17.31 -15.36 -12.19
CA ARG A 125 17.29 -14.61 -13.46
C ARG A 125 18.42 -13.59 -13.58
N PHE A 126 18.95 -13.10 -12.45
CA PHE A 126 19.98 -12.06 -12.41
C PHE A 126 21.18 -12.40 -11.52
N ALA A 127 21.18 -13.53 -10.82
CA ALA A 127 22.34 -14.00 -10.07
C ALA A 127 23.54 -14.15 -11.03
N GLY A 128 24.68 -13.56 -10.63
CA GLY A 128 25.91 -13.56 -11.45
C GLY A 128 25.95 -12.47 -12.54
N LYS A 129 24.94 -11.64 -12.68
CA LYS A 129 24.98 -10.42 -13.49
C LYS A 129 25.58 -9.25 -12.69
N PRO A 130 26.13 -8.23 -13.37
CA PRO A 130 26.72 -7.06 -12.66
C PRO A 130 25.69 -6.20 -11.93
N GLY A 131 24.38 -6.31 -12.29
CA GLY A 131 23.31 -5.55 -11.68
C GLY A 131 21.94 -6.01 -12.14
N CYS A 132 20.90 -5.46 -11.51
CA CYS A 132 19.50 -5.67 -11.86
C CYS A 132 18.67 -4.43 -11.45
N ASP A 133 17.42 -4.38 -11.84
CA ASP A 133 16.45 -3.46 -11.24
C ASP A 133 15.71 -4.18 -10.10
N ALA A 134 16.09 -3.88 -8.85
CA ALA A 134 15.52 -4.54 -7.68
C ALA A 134 14.00 -4.30 -7.51
N ALA A 135 13.46 -3.20 -8.07
CA ALA A 135 12.01 -2.98 -8.08
C ALA A 135 11.32 -3.81 -9.16
N ILE A 136 11.81 -3.78 -10.41
CA ILE A 136 11.16 -4.42 -11.56
C ILE A 136 11.41 -5.92 -11.56
N ASP A 137 12.68 -6.35 -11.38
CA ASP A 137 13.07 -7.75 -11.57
C ASP A 137 12.73 -8.62 -10.34
N TYR A 138 12.45 -7.99 -9.17
CA TYR A 138 12.22 -8.72 -7.94
C TYR A 138 11.01 -8.23 -7.14
N ALA A 139 11.02 -7.01 -6.61
CA ALA A 139 10.00 -6.55 -5.66
C ALA A 139 8.58 -6.59 -6.23
N GLN A 140 8.38 -6.18 -7.50
CA GLN A 140 7.08 -6.19 -8.17
C GLN A 140 6.56 -7.61 -8.43
N GLU A 141 7.46 -8.53 -8.74
CA GLU A 141 7.12 -9.88 -9.16
C GLU A 141 6.58 -10.75 -8.03
N ILE A 142 7.01 -10.50 -6.79
CA ILE A 142 6.67 -11.34 -5.63
C ILE A 142 5.17 -11.26 -5.32
N PRO A 143 4.59 -10.10 -4.93
CA PRO A 143 3.19 -10.03 -4.53
C PRO A 143 2.22 -10.34 -5.67
N VAL A 144 2.60 -10.02 -6.91
CA VAL A 144 1.80 -10.36 -8.09
C VAL A 144 1.56 -11.86 -8.18
N ARG A 145 2.61 -12.68 -7.98
CA ARG A 145 2.54 -14.13 -8.03
C ARG A 145 1.84 -14.71 -6.80
N VAL A 146 2.14 -14.18 -5.62
CA VAL A 146 1.51 -14.63 -4.38
C VAL A 146 0.00 -14.40 -4.40
N ILE A 147 -0.46 -13.22 -4.82
CA ILE A 147 -1.89 -12.93 -4.96
C ILE A 147 -2.54 -13.78 -6.04
N ALA A 148 -1.86 -14.02 -7.18
CA ALA A 148 -2.37 -14.94 -8.20
C ALA A 148 -2.61 -16.33 -7.63
N VAL A 149 -1.62 -16.91 -6.93
CA VAL A 149 -1.76 -18.21 -6.26
C VAL A 149 -2.91 -18.21 -5.25
N MET A 150 -3.01 -17.19 -4.41
CA MET A 150 -4.08 -17.04 -3.41
C MET A 150 -5.48 -17.03 -4.02
N LEU A 151 -5.63 -16.39 -5.18
CA LEU A 151 -6.87 -16.31 -5.94
C LEU A 151 -7.13 -17.55 -6.81
N GLY A 152 -6.19 -18.50 -6.89
CA GLY A 152 -6.29 -19.64 -7.80
C GLY A 152 -6.19 -19.24 -9.27
N LEU A 153 -5.43 -18.20 -9.56
CA LEU A 153 -5.20 -17.65 -10.91
C LEU A 153 -3.79 -18.01 -11.41
N PRO A 154 -3.58 -18.09 -12.74
CA PRO A 154 -2.26 -18.38 -13.30
C PRO A 154 -1.23 -17.27 -12.99
N GLU A 155 -0.01 -17.66 -12.62
CA GLU A 155 1.11 -16.70 -12.44
C GLU A 155 1.42 -15.90 -13.72
N SER A 156 1.07 -16.43 -14.91
CA SER A 156 1.26 -15.75 -16.20
C SER A 156 0.41 -14.48 -16.37
N GLU A 157 -0.61 -14.27 -15.54
CA GLU A 157 -1.43 -13.06 -15.56
C GLU A 157 -0.72 -11.83 -14.94
N GLY A 158 0.48 -12.02 -14.42
CA GLY A 158 1.22 -10.99 -13.68
C GLY A 158 1.39 -9.66 -14.42
N ASP A 159 1.71 -9.69 -15.73
CA ASP A 159 1.86 -8.47 -16.52
C ASP A 159 0.54 -7.70 -16.66
N ARG A 160 -0.57 -8.43 -16.82
CA ARG A 160 -1.92 -7.86 -16.86
C ARG A 160 -2.28 -7.20 -15.55
N PHE A 161 -1.97 -7.86 -14.42
CA PHE A 161 -2.26 -7.32 -13.08
C PHE A 161 -1.45 -6.07 -12.81
N ARG A 162 -0.15 -6.05 -13.14
CA ARG A 162 0.69 -4.85 -13.00
C ARG A 162 0.18 -3.67 -13.82
N LYS A 163 -0.26 -3.93 -15.08
CA LYS A 163 -0.85 -2.90 -15.94
C LYS A 163 -2.10 -2.30 -15.28
N TRP A 164 -3.05 -3.11 -14.81
CA TRP A 164 -4.25 -2.60 -14.16
C TRP A 164 -3.96 -1.81 -12.89
N ILE A 165 -3.01 -2.27 -12.09
CA ILE A 165 -2.59 -1.57 -10.86
C ILE A 165 -2.05 -0.19 -11.19
N HIS A 166 -1.14 -0.08 -12.14
CA HIS A 166 -0.62 1.20 -12.61
C HIS A 166 -1.73 2.11 -13.15
N GLU A 167 -2.62 1.58 -13.98
CA GLU A 167 -3.75 2.33 -14.57
C GLU A 167 -4.75 2.82 -13.52
N ILE A 168 -4.96 2.06 -12.43
CA ILE A 168 -5.92 2.41 -11.37
C ILE A 168 -5.32 3.35 -10.33
N LEU A 169 -4.11 3.06 -9.85
CA LEU A 169 -3.51 3.73 -8.69
C LEU A 169 -2.58 4.88 -9.03
N GLU A 170 -2.09 4.97 -10.27
CA GLU A 170 -1.21 6.06 -10.73
C GLU A 170 -1.84 6.85 -11.88
N ALA A 171 -1.85 6.33 -13.10
CA ALA A 171 -2.37 7.05 -14.27
C ALA A 171 -3.82 7.51 -14.09
N GLY A 172 -4.66 6.68 -13.45
CA GLY A 172 -6.07 6.96 -13.20
C GLY A 172 -6.34 8.04 -12.14
N ILE A 173 -5.33 8.55 -11.44
CA ILE A 173 -5.53 9.67 -10.50
C ILE A 173 -5.92 10.94 -11.24
N THR A 174 -5.26 11.21 -12.36
CA THR A 174 -5.48 12.39 -13.21
C THR A 174 -6.26 12.08 -14.50
N ARG A 175 -6.43 10.80 -14.84
CA ARG A 175 -7.07 10.32 -16.08
C ARG A 175 -8.24 9.38 -15.76
N PRO A 176 -9.46 9.94 -15.51
CA PRO A 176 -10.65 9.14 -15.20
C PRO A 176 -11.02 8.12 -16.29
N ASP A 177 -10.73 8.42 -17.56
CA ASP A 177 -10.95 7.52 -18.68
C ASP A 177 -10.12 6.24 -18.58
N ILE A 178 -8.83 6.35 -18.19
CA ILE A 178 -7.93 5.21 -17.97
C ILE A 178 -8.42 4.39 -16.76
N LEU A 179 -8.79 5.08 -15.67
CA LEU A 179 -9.33 4.42 -14.48
C LEU A 179 -10.56 3.57 -14.81
N MET A 180 -11.56 4.18 -15.49
CA MET A 180 -12.81 3.49 -15.78
C MET A 180 -12.62 2.31 -16.73
N LYS A 181 -11.73 2.44 -17.71
CA LYS A 181 -11.35 1.33 -18.58
C LYS A 181 -10.73 0.18 -17.81
N ALA A 182 -9.70 0.45 -16.98
CA ALA A 182 -9.03 -0.58 -16.20
C ALA A 182 -9.96 -1.25 -15.18
N MET A 183 -10.86 -0.49 -14.55
CA MET A 183 -11.88 -1.04 -13.65
C MET A 183 -12.87 -1.94 -14.40
N GLY A 184 -13.27 -1.58 -15.61
CA GLY A 184 -14.13 -2.41 -16.46
C GLY A 184 -13.45 -3.71 -16.89
N GLU A 185 -12.19 -3.63 -17.37
CA GLU A 185 -11.39 -4.80 -17.75
C GLU A 185 -11.21 -5.77 -16.57
N THR A 186 -10.89 -5.24 -15.39
CA THR A 186 -10.70 -6.04 -14.17
C THR A 186 -12.02 -6.71 -13.75
N SER A 187 -13.15 -5.99 -13.85
CA SER A 187 -14.46 -6.55 -13.54
C SER A 187 -14.85 -7.68 -14.48
N ALA A 188 -14.67 -7.48 -15.79
CA ALA A 188 -14.96 -8.51 -16.80
C ALA A 188 -14.10 -9.77 -16.60
N TYR A 189 -12.83 -9.59 -16.23
CA TYR A 189 -11.93 -10.70 -15.93
C TYR A 189 -12.41 -11.50 -14.72
N PHE A 190 -12.69 -10.83 -13.59
CA PHE A 190 -13.18 -11.54 -12.41
C PHE A 190 -14.55 -12.17 -12.63
N GLN A 191 -15.44 -11.53 -13.40
CA GLN A 191 -16.72 -12.13 -13.75
C GLN A 191 -16.52 -13.46 -14.48
N ALA A 192 -15.65 -13.51 -15.50
CA ALA A 192 -15.33 -14.73 -16.21
C ALA A 192 -14.72 -15.82 -15.28
N GLU A 193 -13.88 -15.42 -14.32
CA GLU A 193 -13.31 -16.36 -13.35
C GLU A 193 -14.35 -16.87 -12.34
N ILE A 194 -15.30 -16.04 -11.90
CA ILE A 194 -16.45 -16.44 -11.07
C ILE A 194 -17.31 -17.44 -11.83
N ASP A 195 -17.66 -17.17 -13.08
CA ASP A 195 -18.52 -18.05 -13.89
C ASP A 195 -17.88 -19.42 -14.13
N LYS A 196 -16.55 -19.47 -14.33
CA LYS A 196 -15.82 -20.75 -14.36
C LYS A 196 -15.95 -21.53 -13.06
N ARG A 197 -15.87 -20.87 -11.86
CA ARG A 197 -15.99 -21.55 -10.55
C ARG A 197 -17.42 -21.98 -10.23
N LYS A 198 -18.44 -21.35 -10.85
CA LYS A 198 -19.83 -21.83 -10.73
C LYS A 198 -19.98 -23.21 -11.39
N SER A 199 -19.33 -23.43 -12.55
CA SER A 199 -19.35 -24.72 -13.27
C SER A 199 -18.31 -25.72 -12.72
N GLU A 200 -17.11 -25.24 -12.37
CA GLU A 200 -15.98 -26.04 -11.92
C GLU A 200 -15.41 -25.45 -10.63
N PRO A 201 -16.00 -25.74 -9.47
CA PRO A 201 -15.50 -25.24 -8.18
C PRO A 201 -14.07 -25.76 -7.90
N ARG A 202 -13.24 -24.87 -7.33
CA ARG A 202 -11.86 -25.19 -6.91
C ARG A 202 -11.66 -24.88 -5.44
N ASP A 203 -10.59 -25.37 -4.87
CA ASP A 203 -10.16 -24.96 -3.53
C ASP A 203 -9.35 -23.66 -3.62
N ASP A 204 -10.05 -22.55 -3.90
CA ASP A 204 -9.49 -21.21 -4.02
C ASP A 204 -10.40 -20.13 -3.41
N LEU A 205 -9.84 -18.94 -3.20
CA LEU A 205 -10.56 -17.84 -2.56
C LEU A 205 -11.73 -17.33 -3.40
N ILE A 206 -11.67 -17.42 -4.73
CA ILE A 206 -12.80 -17.04 -5.61
C ILE A 206 -13.98 -17.96 -5.35
N THR A 207 -13.78 -19.27 -5.28
CA THR A 207 -14.83 -20.26 -4.97
C THR A 207 -15.38 -20.04 -3.57
N GLN A 208 -14.53 -19.81 -2.56
CA GLN A 208 -14.95 -19.57 -1.18
C GLN A 208 -15.85 -18.33 -1.08
N LEU A 209 -15.43 -17.21 -1.66
CA LEU A 209 -16.19 -15.97 -1.65
C LEU A 209 -17.49 -16.06 -2.47
N SER A 210 -17.51 -16.81 -3.57
CA SER A 210 -18.72 -17.01 -4.39
C SER A 210 -19.84 -17.74 -3.64
N ARG A 211 -19.50 -18.46 -2.56
CA ARG A 211 -20.44 -19.18 -1.70
C ARG A 211 -20.69 -18.47 -0.37
N ALA A 212 -20.09 -17.32 -0.17
CA ALA A 212 -20.17 -16.59 1.08
C ALA A 212 -21.55 -15.98 1.31
N THR A 213 -21.93 -15.87 2.57
CA THR A 213 -23.19 -15.26 3.00
C THR A 213 -22.94 -14.18 4.04
N ILE A 214 -23.79 -13.16 4.06
CA ILE A 214 -23.90 -12.18 5.13
C ILE A 214 -25.32 -12.32 5.70
N ASP A 215 -25.46 -12.54 7.00
CA ASP A 215 -26.74 -12.74 7.70
C ASP A 215 -27.61 -13.83 7.04
N GLY A 216 -26.97 -14.91 6.56
CA GLY A 216 -27.63 -16.04 5.91
C GLY A 216 -28.06 -15.79 4.46
N GLN A 217 -27.82 -14.61 3.90
CA GLN A 217 -28.10 -14.29 2.50
C GLN A 217 -26.82 -14.32 1.67
N PRO A 218 -26.85 -14.88 0.44
CA PRO A 218 -25.70 -14.81 -0.46
C PRO A 218 -25.27 -13.35 -0.70
N ILE A 219 -23.95 -13.11 -0.75
CA ILE A 219 -23.43 -11.78 -1.11
C ILE A 219 -23.82 -11.45 -2.56
N THR A 220 -24.02 -10.17 -2.83
CA THR A 220 -24.30 -9.71 -4.19
C THR A 220 -23.08 -9.86 -5.11
N GLU A 221 -23.31 -9.97 -6.40
CA GLU A 221 -22.23 -10.05 -7.39
C GLU A 221 -21.32 -8.80 -7.36
N ASP A 222 -21.89 -7.61 -7.18
CA ASP A 222 -21.13 -6.38 -7.00
C ASP A 222 -20.23 -6.42 -5.75
N HIS A 223 -20.69 -7.00 -4.67
CA HIS A 223 -19.90 -7.20 -3.45
C HIS A 223 -18.73 -8.15 -3.72
N LEU A 224 -19.00 -9.29 -4.37
CA LEU A 224 -17.96 -10.28 -4.72
C LEU A 224 -16.90 -9.67 -5.65
N LEU A 225 -17.32 -9.03 -6.75
CA LEU A 225 -16.43 -8.36 -7.68
C LEU A 225 -15.60 -7.26 -7.01
N GLY A 226 -16.24 -6.46 -6.14
CA GLY A 226 -15.57 -5.42 -5.38
C GLY A 226 -14.51 -5.98 -4.43
N ALA A 227 -14.79 -7.06 -3.73
CA ALA A 227 -13.86 -7.73 -2.83
C ALA A 227 -12.66 -8.34 -3.59
N LEU A 228 -12.89 -9.01 -4.71
CA LEU A 228 -11.82 -9.60 -5.53
C LEU A 228 -10.90 -8.52 -6.13
N ARG A 229 -11.49 -7.43 -6.67
CA ARG A 229 -10.70 -6.28 -7.13
C ARG A 229 -9.87 -5.67 -6.01
N LEU A 230 -10.44 -5.53 -4.81
CA LEU A 230 -9.72 -5.02 -3.65
C LEU A 230 -8.51 -5.90 -3.30
N ILE A 231 -8.69 -7.22 -3.23
CA ILE A 231 -7.61 -8.16 -2.92
C ILE A 231 -6.47 -8.01 -3.94
N LEU A 232 -6.80 -7.97 -5.23
CA LEU A 232 -5.81 -7.81 -6.29
C LEU A 232 -5.04 -6.48 -6.14
N ILE A 233 -5.74 -5.36 -6.06
CA ILE A 233 -5.14 -4.02 -6.10
C ILE A 233 -4.37 -3.75 -4.81
N ALA A 234 -4.98 -4.01 -3.65
CA ALA A 234 -4.39 -3.70 -2.36
C ALA A 234 -3.26 -4.66 -1.97
N GLY A 235 -3.33 -5.93 -2.39
CA GLY A 235 -2.32 -6.94 -2.04
C GLY A 235 -1.02 -6.81 -2.83
N ILE A 236 -1.03 -6.17 -3.99
CA ILE A 236 0.14 -6.14 -4.88
C ILE A 236 0.96 -4.86 -4.70
N ASP A 237 0.40 -3.69 -5.03
CA ASP A 237 1.17 -2.43 -5.09
C ASP A 237 1.79 -2.04 -3.75
N THR A 238 1.05 -2.23 -2.67
CA THR A 238 1.52 -1.88 -1.32
C THR A 238 2.71 -2.71 -0.88
N THR A 239 2.67 -4.01 -1.16
CA THR A 239 3.72 -4.95 -0.77
C THR A 239 4.96 -4.78 -1.65
N TRP A 240 4.83 -4.61 -2.96
CA TRP A 240 5.99 -4.36 -3.81
C TRP A 240 6.68 -3.05 -3.44
N SER A 241 5.90 -1.99 -3.14
CA SER A 241 6.41 -0.68 -2.71
C SER A 241 7.17 -0.78 -1.39
N ALA A 242 6.67 -1.59 -0.44
CA ALA A 242 7.34 -1.84 0.82
C ALA A 242 8.65 -2.63 0.63
N ILE A 243 8.63 -3.73 -0.16
CA ILE A 243 9.83 -4.51 -0.48
C ILE A 243 10.88 -3.64 -1.17
N GLY A 244 10.46 -2.87 -2.20
CA GLY A 244 11.35 -1.96 -2.91
C GLY A 244 11.99 -0.90 -2.01
N SER A 245 11.22 -0.37 -1.06
CA SER A 245 11.73 0.62 -0.08
C SER A 245 12.73 0.01 0.89
N CYS A 246 12.57 -1.27 1.28
CA CYS A 246 13.57 -1.99 2.06
C CYS A 246 14.90 -2.10 1.30
N PHE A 247 14.85 -2.49 0.03
CA PHE A 247 16.06 -2.58 -0.79
C PHE A 247 16.69 -1.23 -1.08
N TRP A 248 15.88 -0.19 -1.30
CA TRP A 248 16.36 1.17 -1.45
C TRP A 248 17.15 1.64 -0.21
N HIS A 249 16.66 1.33 1.00
CA HIS A 249 17.38 1.61 2.23
C HIS A 249 18.69 0.82 2.31
N LEU A 250 18.61 -0.50 2.15
CA LEU A 250 19.76 -1.41 2.33
C LEU A 250 20.85 -1.20 1.27
N ALA A 251 20.50 -0.69 0.09
CA ALA A 251 21.47 -0.32 -0.94
C ALA A 251 22.30 0.93 -0.56
N GLN A 252 21.81 1.79 0.33
CA GLN A 252 22.44 3.03 0.78
C GLN A 252 23.07 2.90 2.17
N HIS A 253 22.63 1.93 2.99
CA HIS A 253 23.06 1.72 4.37
C HIS A 253 23.73 0.35 4.52
N PRO A 254 25.01 0.22 4.10
CA PRO A 254 25.72 -1.05 4.16
C PRO A 254 25.89 -1.59 5.59
N GLU A 255 25.91 -0.72 6.60
CA GLU A 255 25.97 -1.10 8.01
C GLU A 255 24.72 -1.87 8.45
N ASP A 256 23.51 -1.39 8.10
CA ASP A 256 22.27 -2.09 8.40
C ASP A 256 22.17 -3.40 7.61
N ARG A 257 22.53 -3.37 6.33
CA ARG A 257 22.57 -4.56 5.49
C ARG A 257 23.45 -5.65 6.09
N ARG A 258 24.69 -5.32 6.48
CA ARG A 258 25.62 -6.29 7.09
C ARG A 258 25.12 -6.85 8.41
N ARG A 259 24.44 -6.03 9.23
CA ARG A 259 23.79 -6.53 10.45
C ARG A 259 22.75 -7.58 10.13
N LEU A 260 21.89 -7.37 9.12
CA LEU A 260 20.85 -8.33 8.72
C LEU A 260 21.44 -9.60 8.07
N VAL A 261 22.55 -9.49 7.34
CA VAL A 261 23.28 -10.65 6.79
C VAL A 261 23.90 -11.48 7.89
N ASN A 262 24.52 -10.84 8.89
CA ASN A 262 25.20 -11.53 9.99
C ASN A 262 24.23 -12.10 11.03
N ASP A 263 23.08 -11.47 11.21
CA ASP A 263 22.02 -11.91 12.11
C ASP A 263 20.64 -11.84 11.43
N PRO A 264 20.27 -12.88 10.66
CA PRO A 264 18.96 -12.95 9.99
C PRO A 264 17.76 -12.94 10.97
N ALA A 265 17.97 -13.23 12.25
CA ALA A 265 16.90 -13.16 13.26
C ALA A 265 16.41 -11.72 13.52
N LEU A 266 17.19 -10.72 13.13
CA LEU A 266 16.79 -9.31 13.18
C LEU A 266 15.79 -8.93 12.06
N ILE A 267 15.71 -9.69 10.95
CA ILE A 267 14.91 -9.31 9.78
C ILE A 267 13.44 -9.02 10.13
N PRO A 268 12.73 -9.82 10.94
CA PRO A 268 11.34 -9.50 11.29
C PRO A 268 11.20 -8.15 12.02
N THR A 269 12.12 -7.81 12.91
CA THR A 269 12.12 -6.50 13.61
C THR A 269 12.46 -5.36 12.67
N ALA A 270 13.43 -5.55 11.77
CA ALA A 270 13.80 -4.58 10.76
C ALA A 270 12.65 -4.32 9.79
N VAL A 271 11.86 -5.34 9.42
CA VAL A 271 10.65 -5.19 8.60
C VAL A 271 9.65 -4.24 9.23
N GLU A 272 9.38 -4.34 10.54
CA GLU A 272 8.51 -3.40 11.23
C GLU A 272 9.07 -1.96 11.21
N GLU A 273 10.38 -1.80 11.32
CA GLU A 273 11.00 -0.48 11.24
C GLU A 273 11.00 0.09 9.81
N PHE A 274 11.25 -0.72 8.80
CA PHE A 274 11.12 -0.29 7.40
C PHE A 274 9.66 0.10 7.10
N LEU A 275 8.69 -0.66 7.58
CA LEU A 275 7.27 -0.32 7.46
C LEU A 275 6.94 1.00 8.18
N ARG A 276 7.55 1.29 9.33
CA ARG A 276 7.41 2.59 9.98
C ARG A 276 8.00 3.70 9.12
N ALA A 277 9.25 3.59 8.77
CA ALA A 277 10.02 4.65 8.12
C ALA A 277 9.56 4.94 6.69
N TYR A 278 9.11 3.90 5.99
CA TYR A 278 8.77 3.91 4.56
C TYR A 278 7.35 3.39 4.29
N ALA A 279 6.41 3.59 5.24
CA ALA A 279 5.03 3.18 5.03
C ALA A 279 4.54 3.59 3.64
N PRO A 280 4.00 2.68 2.84
CA PRO A 280 3.70 3.00 1.44
C PRO A 280 2.40 3.77 1.26
N VAL A 281 1.45 3.68 2.21
CA VAL A 281 0.06 4.05 1.94
C VAL A 281 -0.33 5.40 2.51
N THR A 282 -0.88 6.24 1.65
CA THR A 282 -1.68 7.41 2.00
C THR A 282 -3.12 7.18 1.53
N MET A 283 -4.06 7.22 2.47
CA MET A 283 -5.49 7.04 2.19
C MET A 283 -6.24 8.36 2.28
N ALA A 284 -7.55 8.34 2.04
CA ALA A 284 -8.38 9.51 2.29
C ALA A 284 -9.65 9.14 3.08
N ARG A 285 -10.31 10.19 3.61
CA ARG A 285 -11.66 10.15 4.17
C ARG A 285 -12.44 11.34 3.65
N GLU A 286 -13.75 11.16 3.53
CA GLU A 286 -14.69 12.24 3.26
C GLU A 286 -15.24 12.76 4.59
N VAL A 287 -15.20 14.07 4.83
CA VAL A 287 -15.82 14.70 5.99
C VAL A 287 -17.34 14.70 5.78
N ILE A 288 -18.07 14.00 6.63
CA ILE A 288 -19.54 13.89 6.51
C ILE A 288 -20.31 14.70 7.54
N LYS A 289 -19.61 15.25 8.54
CA LYS A 289 -20.11 16.24 9.51
C LYS A 289 -18.99 17.19 9.87
N ASP A 290 -19.33 18.46 10.10
CA ASP A 290 -18.37 19.46 10.60
C ASP A 290 -17.81 18.98 11.95
N VAL A 291 -16.49 18.99 12.08
CA VAL A 291 -15.77 18.54 13.27
C VAL A 291 -14.46 19.29 13.43
N GLU A 292 -13.94 19.37 14.64
CA GLU A 292 -12.63 19.97 14.92
C GLU A 292 -11.61 18.88 15.25
N ILE A 293 -10.47 18.90 14.58
CA ILE A 293 -9.32 18.02 14.84
C ILE A 293 -8.05 18.87 14.90
N GLY A 294 -7.27 18.69 15.97
CA GLY A 294 -6.01 19.42 16.15
C GLY A 294 -6.18 20.95 16.23
N GLY A 295 -7.35 21.43 16.63
CA GLY A 295 -7.68 22.84 16.68
C GLY A 295 -8.07 23.44 15.32
N CYS A 296 -8.26 22.61 14.29
CA CYS A 296 -8.64 23.03 12.95
C CYS A 296 -10.06 22.55 12.61
N PRO A 297 -10.96 23.41 12.08
CA PRO A 297 -12.31 23.02 11.69
C PRO A 297 -12.30 22.31 10.33
N PHE A 298 -12.81 21.09 10.30
CA PHE A 298 -13.03 20.31 9.08
C PHE A 298 -14.47 20.49 8.59
N LYS A 299 -14.65 20.74 7.29
CA LYS A 299 -15.93 21.05 6.70
C LYS A 299 -16.53 19.88 5.94
N THR A 300 -17.82 19.67 6.12
CA THR A 300 -18.61 18.65 5.41
C THR A 300 -18.45 18.78 3.90
N GLY A 301 -18.17 17.64 3.24
CA GLY A 301 -17.97 17.54 1.79
C GLY A 301 -16.51 17.64 1.34
N GLU A 302 -15.59 18.10 2.19
CA GLU A 302 -14.16 18.12 1.92
C GLU A 302 -13.50 16.77 2.23
N MET A 303 -12.27 16.60 1.77
CA MET A 303 -11.52 15.38 1.96
C MET A 303 -10.42 15.55 3.02
N VAL A 304 -10.02 14.44 3.63
CA VAL A 304 -8.84 14.38 4.50
C VAL A 304 -7.84 13.41 3.90
N LEU A 305 -6.63 13.86 3.68
CA LEU A 305 -5.52 13.02 3.23
C LEU A 305 -4.86 12.37 4.46
N LEU A 306 -5.15 11.10 4.70
CA LEU A 306 -4.60 10.30 5.81
C LEU A 306 -3.23 9.74 5.44
N SER A 307 -2.18 10.51 5.73
CA SER A 307 -0.81 10.08 5.47
C SER A 307 -0.25 9.27 6.64
N PHE A 308 -0.38 7.94 6.58
CA PHE A 308 0.27 7.06 7.56
C PHE A 308 1.80 7.18 7.56
N PRO A 309 2.48 7.36 6.38
CA PRO A 309 3.92 7.61 6.38
C PRO A 309 4.31 8.91 7.10
N ALA A 310 3.55 10.01 6.98
CA ALA A 310 3.82 11.24 7.72
C ALA A 310 3.62 11.06 9.24
N ALA A 311 2.54 10.36 9.63
CA ALA A 311 2.26 10.02 11.03
C ALA A 311 3.38 9.16 11.66
N ASN A 312 3.89 8.20 10.93
CA ASN A 312 4.97 7.31 11.39
C ASN A 312 6.32 8.02 11.59
N ARG A 313 6.45 9.25 11.14
CA ARG A 313 7.64 10.09 11.31
C ARG A 313 7.43 11.22 12.33
N ASP A 314 6.36 11.16 13.10
CA ASP A 314 6.12 12.12 14.19
C ASP A 314 7.07 11.86 15.36
N PRO A 315 8.01 12.79 15.71
CA PRO A 315 8.96 12.60 16.79
C PRO A 315 8.31 12.58 18.18
N ARG A 316 7.05 13.01 18.30
CA ARG A 316 6.27 12.90 19.54
C ARG A 316 5.85 11.46 19.83
N MET A 317 5.72 10.65 18.76
CA MET A 317 5.34 9.24 18.87
C MET A 317 6.55 8.31 18.79
N PHE A 318 7.53 8.66 17.97
CA PHE A 318 8.70 7.83 17.72
C PHE A 318 10.00 8.63 17.99
N PRO A 319 10.74 8.32 19.05
CA PRO A 319 12.09 8.89 19.23
C PRO A 319 12.96 8.63 18.00
N ASP A 320 13.74 9.61 17.55
CA ASP A 320 14.55 9.54 16.32
C ASP A 320 13.71 9.10 15.11
N ALA A 321 12.54 9.74 14.90
CA ALA A 321 11.56 9.35 13.89
C ALA A 321 12.10 9.49 12.44
N ASP A 322 13.05 10.36 12.22
CA ASP A 322 13.77 10.61 10.97
C ASP A 322 14.78 9.50 10.60
N ARG A 323 15.22 8.74 11.61
CA ARG A 323 16.22 7.66 11.45
C ARG A 323 15.54 6.29 11.34
N VAL A 324 16.17 5.38 10.62
CA VAL A 324 15.85 3.96 10.65
C VAL A 324 16.69 3.29 11.74
N VAL A 325 16.03 2.57 12.64
CA VAL A 325 16.64 1.82 13.73
C VAL A 325 16.16 0.39 13.62
N ILE A 326 16.90 -0.46 12.89
CA ILE A 326 16.44 -1.81 12.48
C ILE A 326 16.12 -2.77 13.63
N ASP A 327 16.51 -2.44 14.85
CA ASP A 327 16.22 -3.18 16.09
C ASP A 327 15.32 -2.39 17.06
N ARG A 328 14.54 -1.41 16.58
CA ARG A 328 13.59 -0.62 17.37
C ARG A 328 12.64 -1.51 18.15
N LYS A 329 12.59 -1.36 19.47
CA LYS A 329 11.78 -2.22 20.35
C LYS A 329 10.31 -1.80 20.40
N GLU A 330 10.05 -0.51 20.58
CA GLU A 330 8.68 0.03 20.61
C GLU A 330 8.34 0.65 19.26
N ASN A 331 7.52 -0.06 18.49
CA ASN A 331 7.22 0.31 17.11
C ASN A 331 5.72 0.16 16.79
N ARG A 332 4.89 1.03 17.38
CA ARG A 332 3.43 1.05 17.16
C ARG A 332 3.07 1.85 15.91
N HIS A 333 3.69 1.51 14.79
CA HIS A 333 3.50 2.25 13.55
C HIS A 333 2.11 2.05 12.92
N ALA A 334 1.69 3.02 12.11
CA ALA A 334 0.42 3.05 11.40
C ALA A 334 0.52 2.57 9.94
N ALA A 335 1.60 1.88 9.53
CA ALA A 335 1.79 1.47 8.13
C ALA A 335 0.66 0.61 7.58
N PHE A 336 -0.01 -0.16 8.44
CA PHE A 336 -1.17 -0.97 8.09
C PHE A 336 -2.51 -0.27 8.34
N GLY A 337 -2.52 1.05 8.47
CA GLY A 337 -3.68 1.83 8.84
C GLY A 337 -4.09 1.68 10.30
N LEU A 338 -5.11 2.42 10.69
CA LEU A 338 -5.65 2.50 12.05
C LEU A 338 -7.17 2.30 12.04
N GLY A 339 -7.75 2.07 13.21
CA GLY A 339 -9.20 1.93 13.38
C GLY A 339 -9.77 0.66 12.74
N ILE A 340 -11.05 0.72 12.35
CA ILE A 340 -11.77 -0.43 11.79
C ILE A 340 -11.19 -0.90 10.45
N HIS A 341 -10.58 0.01 9.69
CA HIS A 341 -9.95 -0.25 8.39
C HIS A 341 -8.49 -0.73 8.47
N ARG A 342 -7.98 -1.09 9.66
CA ARG A 342 -6.66 -1.69 9.77
C ARG A 342 -6.54 -2.88 8.83
N CYS A 343 -5.43 -2.91 8.07
CA CYS A 343 -5.19 -3.86 6.97
C CYS A 343 -5.38 -5.32 7.40
N ILE A 344 -6.21 -6.04 6.65
CA ILE A 344 -6.43 -7.49 6.86
C ILE A 344 -5.24 -8.31 6.37
N GLY A 345 -4.56 -7.85 5.31
CA GLY A 345 -3.40 -8.51 4.70
C GLY A 345 -2.08 -8.29 5.42
N SER A 346 -2.09 -7.69 6.62
CA SER A 346 -0.85 -7.34 7.34
C SER A 346 0.06 -8.54 7.65
N ASN A 347 -0.50 -9.74 7.87
CA ASN A 347 0.27 -10.96 8.07
C ASN A 347 0.93 -11.43 6.77
N LEU A 348 0.19 -11.37 5.66
CA LEU A 348 0.69 -11.73 4.33
C LEU A 348 1.85 -10.79 3.94
N ALA A 349 1.65 -9.48 4.02
CA ALA A 349 2.68 -8.51 3.68
C ALA A 349 3.96 -8.68 4.50
N ARG A 350 3.84 -8.90 5.83
CA ARG A 350 5.01 -9.18 6.68
C ARG A 350 5.76 -10.44 6.27
N MET A 351 5.03 -11.49 5.95
CA MET A 351 5.62 -12.75 5.48
C MET A 351 6.34 -12.53 4.16
N GLU A 352 5.71 -11.88 3.17
CA GLU A 352 6.32 -11.63 1.87
C GLU A 352 7.57 -10.75 1.97
N ILE A 353 7.53 -9.64 2.72
CA ILE A 353 8.68 -8.75 2.92
C ILE A 353 9.82 -9.49 3.62
N THR A 354 9.51 -10.25 4.68
CA THR A 354 10.50 -11.02 5.43
C THR A 354 11.18 -12.05 4.54
N VAL A 355 10.41 -12.84 3.80
CA VAL A 355 10.92 -13.86 2.89
C VAL A 355 11.75 -13.24 1.77
N ALA A 356 11.27 -12.14 1.17
CA ALA A 356 11.99 -11.44 0.12
C ALA A 356 13.38 -10.97 0.58
N LEU A 357 13.46 -10.39 1.78
CA LEU A 357 14.74 -9.97 2.36
C LEU A 357 15.65 -11.16 2.70
N GLN A 358 15.11 -12.23 3.30
CA GLN A 358 15.87 -13.42 3.65
C GLN A 358 16.50 -14.09 2.42
N GLU A 359 15.71 -14.31 1.37
CA GLU A 359 16.20 -14.99 0.16
C GLU A 359 17.20 -14.14 -0.62
N TRP A 360 16.99 -12.82 -0.68
CA TRP A 360 17.93 -11.92 -1.33
C TRP A 360 19.26 -11.83 -0.56
N LEU A 361 19.22 -11.48 0.74
CA LEU A 361 20.42 -11.27 1.55
C LEU A 361 21.27 -12.52 1.71
N LYS A 362 20.66 -13.71 1.69
CA LYS A 362 21.35 -15.01 1.69
C LYS A 362 22.21 -15.21 0.43
N ARG A 363 21.75 -14.72 -0.74
CA ARG A 363 22.38 -14.98 -2.03
C ARG A 363 23.16 -13.78 -2.59
N ILE A 364 22.75 -12.58 -2.21
CA ILE A 364 23.30 -11.30 -2.64
C ILE A 364 23.51 -10.42 -1.40
N PRO A 365 24.55 -10.74 -0.60
CA PRO A 365 24.80 -10.01 0.66
C PRO A 365 25.33 -8.60 0.43
N GLU A 366 25.98 -8.33 -0.72
CA GLU A 366 26.51 -7.03 -1.06
C GLU A 366 25.84 -6.49 -2.33
N PHE A 367 25.32 -5.27 -2.25
CA PHE A 367 24.76 -4.53 -3.37
C PHE A 367 24.68 -3.03 -3.01
N HIS A 368 24.60 -2.19 -4.02
CA HIS A 368 24.47 -0.73 -3.83
C HIS A 368 23.70 -0.11 -5.00
N LEU A 369 23.20 1.11 -4.82
CA LEU A 369 22.55 1.82 -5.93
C LEU A 369 23.52 1.99 -7.09
N ASP A 370 23.03 1.82 -8.32
CA ASP A 370 23.81 2.17 -9.51
C ASP A 370 23.96 3.69 -9.61
N PRO A 371 25.19 4.25 -9.47
CA PRO A 371 25.41 5.69 -9.52
C PRO A 371 25.16 6.30 -10.91
N ALA A 372 25.11 5.47 -11.97
CA ALA A 372 24.83 5.90 -13.35
C ALA A 372 23.32 5.93 -13.67
N ALA A 373 22.48 5.45 -12.77
CA ALA A 373 21.05 5.33 -13.01
C ALA A 373 20.21 6.06 -11.93
N ARG A 374 18.98 6.44 -12.27
CA ARG A 374 18.10 7.16 -11.35
C ARG A 374 17.04 6.22 -10.77
N VAL A 375 16.85 6.30 -9.45
CA VAL A 375 15.67 5.73 -8.78
C VAL A 375 14.45 6.57 -9.14
N THR A 376 13.34 5.92 -9.52
CA THR A 376 12.07 6.59 -9.77
C THR A 376 11.02 6.13 -8.77
N TRP A 377 10.15 7.07 -8.37
CA TRP A 377 9.10 6.84 -7.37
C TRP A 377 7.71 6.86 -8.01
N SER A 378 6.76 6.19 -7.38
CA SER A 378 5.34 6.25 -7.75
C SER A 378 4.76 7.64 -7.54
N GLU A 379 3.85 8.03 -8.42
CA GLU A 379 3.13 9.32 -8.39
C GLU A 379 1.74 9.20 -7.73
N GLY A 380 1.44 8.07 -7.10
CA GLY A 380 0.10 7.76 -6.60
C GLY A 380 -0.04 7.82 -5.08
N THR A 381 -1.13 7.20 -4.62
CA THR A 381 -1.46 7.07 -3.19
C THR A 381 -0.60 6.02 -2.47
N VAL A 382 0.14 5.24 -3.22
CA VAL A 382 1.06 4.21 -2.72
C VAL A 382 2.48 4.59 -3.11
N ARG A 383 3.31 4.94 -2.13
CA ARG A 383 4.70 5.37 -2.33
C ARG A 383 5.65 4.17 -2.32
N GLY A 384 6.43 4.03 -3.38
CA GLY A 384 7.50 3.06 -3.47
C GLY A 384 8.33 3.25 -4.73
N PRO A 385 9.55 2.69 -4.80
CA PRO A 385 10.35 2.78 -6.00
C PRO A 385 9.72 1.99 -7.15
N ARG A 386 9.64 2.64 -8.32
CA ARG A 386 9.20 2.03 -9.59
C ARG A 386 10.37 1.52 -10.41
N LYS A 387 11.53 2.17 -10.26
CA LYS A 387 12.83 1.69 -10.73
C LYS A 387 13.82 1.80 -9.60
N LEU A 388 14.57 0.75 -9.38
CA LEU A 388 15.62 0.68 -8.35
C LEU A 388 16.83 -0.07 -8.90
N PRO A 389 17.59 0.57 -9.80
CA PRO A 389 18.81 -0.02 -10.35
C PRO A 389 19.86 -0.21 -9.26
N VAL A 390 20.36 -1.44 -9.14
CA VAL A 390 21.40 -1.82 -8.19
C VAL A 390 22.52 -2.59 -8.88
N LEU A 391 23.76 -2.34 -8.45
CA LEU A 391 24.92 -3.14 -8.79
C LEU A 391 25.09 -4.22 -7.71
N LEU A 392 25.39 -5.44 -8.15
CA LEU A 392 25.56 -6.60 -7.31
C LEU A 392 27.05 -6.82 -7.05
N GLY A 393 27.42 -7.04 -5.78
CA GLY A 393 28.79 -7.30 -5.36
C GLY A 393 29.23 -8.76 -5.50
#